data_3ba5ad4a72f85bdf963bfc4ce05388d4
#
_entry.id   3ba5ad4a72f85bdf963bfc4ce05388d4
#
_cell.length_a   1.000
_cell.length_b   1.000
_cell.length_c   1.000
_cell.angle_alpha   90.00
_cell.angle_beta   90.00
_cell.angle_gamma   90.00
#
_symmetry.space_group_name_H-M   'P 1'
#
loop_
_entity.id
_entity.type
_entity.pdbx_description
1 polymer ?
#
loop_
_entity_poly.entity_id
_entity_poly.type
_entity_poly.pdbx_seq_one_letter_code
_entity_poly.pdbx_strand_id
1 'polypeptide(L)'
;SHMDHFYALDFILRGYRYASGFSSPLHIYGNAEVAAVFAECTRREMKPVVSPNVRLNVIQPYKKYAVGGYTVLTLPANHSATEQALLFYVEREGRGYLHMHDTALPEDDVYAFLAKNGAHADVVSLDCTYADRTGIPRPRHMNIEDCMQVIGGLIAAGVCGEHTKYVITHFSHNCNPLTSRLKALEQKYGVIAAYDGMEISV
;
A
#
# COMPACT_ATOMS: atom_id res chain seq x y z
N SER A 1 5.03 -0.46 -9.99
CA SER A 1 4.63 -0.33 -11.40
C SER A 1 3.92 -1.58 -11.95
N HIS A 2 3.69 -2.59 -11.12
CA HIS A 2 3.01 -3.82 -11.53
C HIS A 2 1.56 -3.51 -11.95
N MET A 3 1.08 -4.20 -13.01
CA MET A 3 -0.21 -3.88 -13.65
C MET A 3 -1.44 -4.19 -12.79
N ASP A 4 -1.33 -5.02 -11.79
CA ASP A 4 -2.36 -5.32 -10.79
C ASP A 4 -2.52 -4.20 -9.75
N HIS A 5 -1.52 -3.30 -9.63
CA HIS A 5 -1.56 -2.10 -8.79
C HIS A 5 -1.63 -0.81 -9.61
N PHE A 6 -1.15 -0.81 -10.87
CA PHE A 6 -1.08 0.38 -11.70
C PHE A 6 -1.40 0.08 -13.16
N TYR A 7 -2.64 0.34 -13.59
CA TYR A 7 -3.06 0.22 -14.98
C TYR A 7 -3.15 1.59 -15.65
N ALA A 8 -2.06 1.99 -16.31
CA ALA A 8 -1.83 3.35 -16.81
C ALA A 8 -2.92 3.86 -17.77
N LEU A 9 -3.51 3.00 -18.60
CA LEU A 9 -4.50 3.39 -19.60
C LEU A 9 -5.84 3.85 -19.01
N ASP A 10 -6.22 3.39 -17.83
CA ASP A 10 -7.44 3.85 -17.15
C ASP A 10 -7.41 5.36 -16.86
N PHE A 11 -6.24 5.89 -16.56
CA PHE A 11 -6.09 7.32 -16.27
C PHE A 11 -6.27 8.19 -17.51
N ILE A 12 -5.99 7.65 -18.70
CA ILE A 12 -6.27 8.34 -19.97
C ILE A 12 -7.76 8.52 -20.17
N LEU A 13 -8.56 7.47 -19.90
CA LEU A 13 -10.02 7.56 -19.99
C LEU A 13 -10.58 8.62 -19.04
N ARG A 14 -10.07 8.68 -17.81
CA ARG A 14 -10.42 9.72 -16.83
C ARG A 14 -10.02 11.12 -17.31
N GLY A 15 -8.91 11.23 -18.02
CA GLY A 15 -8.44 12.49 -18.59
C GLY A 15 -9.34 13.09 -19.65
N TYR A 16 -10.17 12.28 -20.33
CA TYR A 16 -11.19 12.79 -21.25
C TYR A 16 -12.39 13.44 -20.56
N ARG A 17 -12.51 13.32 -19.23
CA ARG A 17 -13.61 13.91 -18.45
C ARG A 17 -14.99 13.55 -18.95
N TYR A 18 -15.19 12.34 -19.39
CA TYR A 18 -16.51 11.86 -19.84
C TYR A 18 -17.57 11.93 -18.74
N ALA A 19 -17.19 11.78 -17.50
CA ALA A 19 -18.05 12.03 -16.37
C ALA A 19 -17.94 13.50 -15.96
N SER A 20 -18.98 14.27 -16.11
CA SER A 20 -19.09 15.73 -15.91
C SER A 20 -18.80 16.25 -14.50
N GLY A 21 -18.24 15.44 -13.58
CA GLY A 21 -18.04 15.81 -12.19
C GLY A 21 -16.62 16.24 -11.80
N PHE A 22 -15.61 16.09 -12.68
CA PHE A 22 -14.23 16.40 -12.32
C PHE A 22 -13.89 17.86 -12.68
N SER A 23 -13.79 18.72 -11.68
CA SER A 23 -13.38 20.12 -11.84
C SER A 23 -11.87 20.32 -11.79
N SER A 24 -11.09 19.36 -11.29
CA SER A 24 -9.65 19.41 -11.10
C SER A 24 -8.93 18.25 -11.80
N PRO A 25 -7.63 18.41 -12.13
CA PRO A 25 -6.82 17.32 -12.63
C PRO A 25 -6.75 16.13 -11.65
N LEU A 26 -6.69 14.91 -12.20
CA LEU A 26 -6.32 13.73 -11.43
C LEU A 26 -4.81 13.77 -11.16
N HIS A 27 -4.42 13.71 -9.91
CA HIS A 27 -3.02 13.59 -9.51
C HIS A 27 -2.70 12.13 -9.21
N ILE A 28 -1.68 11.60 -9.88
CA ILE A 28 -1.12 10.27 -9.67
C ILE A 28 0.22 10.47 -8.96
N TYR A 29 0.45 9.71 -7.90
CA TYR A 29 1.72 9.72 -7.16
C TYR A 29 2.35 8.34 -7.26
N GLY A 30 3.60 8.26 -7.69
CA GLY A 30 4.32 6.99 -7.83
C GLY A 30 5.83 7.20 -7.90
N ASN A 31 6.58 6.11 -7.90
CA ASN A 31 8.03 6.13 -8.08
C ASN A 31 8.43 6.45 -9.54
N ALA A 32 9.72 6.48 -9.82
CA ALA A 32 10.22 6.75 -11.17
C ALA A 32 9.77 5.70 -12.20
N GLU A 33 9.62 4.43 -11.78
CA GLU A 33 9.19 3.34 -12.66
C GLU A 33 7.72 3.47 -13.03
N VAL A 34 6.87 3.89 -12.09
CA VAL A 34 5.46 4.26 -12.38
C VAL A 34 5.42 5.37 -13.42
N ALA A 35 6.31 6.37 -13.32
CA ALA A 35 6.39 7.46 -14.30
C ALA A 35 6.82 6.95 -15.69
N ALA A 36 7.80 6.06 -15.75
CA ALA A 36 8.28 5.46 -16.99
C ALA A 36 7.19 4.62 -17.68
N VAL A 37 6.55 3.72 -16.92
CA VAL A 37 5.42 2.89 -17.41
C VAL A 37 4.26 3.77 -17.87
N PHE A 38 3.91 4.81 -17.10
CA PHE A 38 2.86 5.75 -17.50
C PHE A 38 3.20 6.42 -18.83
N ALA A 39 4.41 6.98 -18.98
CA ALA A 39 4.82 7.65 -20.19
C ALA A 39 4.83 6.72 -21.41
N GLU A 40 5.33 5.49 -21.25
CA GLU A 40 5.38 4.50 -22.33
C GLU A 40 3.99 4.07 -22.77
N CYS A 41 3.16 3.61 -21.81
CA CYS A 41 1.82 3.10 -22.11
C CYS A 41 0.88 4.18 -22.66
N THR A 42 1.04 5.43 -22.22
CA THR A 42 0.12 6.51 -22.58
C THR A 42 0.59 7.37 -23.77
N ARG A 43 1.79 7.16 -24.26
CA ARG A 43 2.43 7.98 -25.30
C ARG A 43 1.55 8.27 -26.53
N ARG A 44 0.80 7.27 -26.99
CA ARG A 44 -0.07 7.39 -28.17
C ARG A 44 -1.40 8.06 -27.88
N GLU A 45 -1.86 7.98 -26.62
CA GLU A 45 -3.19 8.40 -26.17
C GLU A 45 -3.16 9.73 -25.41
N MET A 46 -1.98 10.23 -25.06
CA MET A 46 -1.81 11.50 -24.35
C MET A 46 -2.00 12.68 -25.29
N LYS A 47 -3.25 12.95 -25.63
CA LYS A 47 -3.67 14.04 -26.53
C LYS A 47 -3.76 15.37 -25.78
N PRO A 48 -3.71 16.52 -26.46
CA PRO A 48 -3.84 17.83 -25.82
C PRO A 48 -5.10 18.02 -24.96
N VAL A 49 -6.19 17.31 -25.26
CA VAL A 49 -7.42 17.35 -24.46
C VAL A 49 -7.31 16.57 -23.15
N VAL A 50 -6.39 15.60 -23.07
CA VAL A 50 -6.19 14.72 -21.90
C VAL A 50 -5.10 15.27 -20.98
N SER A 51 -3.99 15.73 -21.53
CA SER A 51 -2.78 16.09 -20.77
C SER A 51 -3.00 17.11 -19.64
N PRO A 52 -3.90 18.10 -19.74
CA PRO A 52 -4.16 19.02 -18.64
C PRO A 52 -4.89 18.37 -17.46
N ASN A 53 -5.54 17.22 -17.69
CA ASN A 53 -6.46 16.58 -16.76
C ASN A 53 -5.82 15.43 -15.96
N VAL A 54 -4.59 15.01 -16.29
CA VAL A 54 -3.87 13.94 -15.61
C VAL A 54 -2.45 14.40 -15.32
N ARG A 55 -2.04 14.37 -14.05
CA ARG A 55 -0.71 14.80 -13.62
C ARG A 55 -0.03 13.70 -12.84
N LEU A 56 1.14 13.30 -13.28
CA LEU A 56 1.99 12.37 -12.55
C LEU A 56 2.99 13.13 -11.68
N ASN A 57 3.11 12.73 -10.43
CA ASN A 57 4.02 13.29 -9.44
C ASN A 57 4.97 12.18 -8.98
N VAL A 58 6.26 12.34 -9.26
CA VAL A 58 7.27 11.37 -8.83
C VAL A 58 7.56 11.57 -7.35
N ILE A 59 7.44 10.50 -6.58
CA ILE A 59 7.71 10.48 -5.14
C ILE A 59 8.83 9.48 -4.82
N GLN A 60 9.49 9.66 -3.69
CA GLN A 60 10.63 8.87 -3.25
C GLN A 60 10.37 8.29 -1.85
N PRO A 61 10.99 7.18 -1.46
CA PRO A 61 10.91 6.64 -0.10
C PRO A 61 11.52 7.62 0.92
N TYR A 62 11.13 7.44 2.18
CA TYR A 62 11.57 8.25 3.32
C TYR A 62 11.29 9.75 3.15
N LYS A 63 10.14 10.08 2.59
CA LYS A 63 9.69 11.46 2.41
C LYS A 63 8.30 11.65 3.02
N LYS A 64 8.01 12.90 3.34
CA LYS A 64 6.72 13.38 3.79
C LYS A 64 6.10 14.27 2.71
N TYR A 65 4.88 13.97 2.34
CA TYR A 65 4.11 14.72 1.34
C TYR A 65 2.79 15.19 1.92
N ALA A 66 2.32 16.36 1.47
CA ALA A 66 0.95 16.82 1.68
C ALA A 66 0.14 16.55 0.41
N VAL A 67 -0.92 15.76 0.51
CA VAL A 67 -1.74 15.33 -0.62
C VAL A 67 -3.22 15.49 -0.26
N GLY A 68 -3.91 16.46 -0.86
CA GLY A 68 -5.35 16.62 -0.72
C GLY A 68 -5.86 16.74 0.73
N GLY A 69 -5.08 17.35 1.62
CA GLY A 69 -5.42 17.46 3.05
C GLY A 69 -4.96 16.29 3.91
N TYR A 70 -4.26 15.31 3.32
CA TYR A 70 -3.61 14.22 4.03
C TYR A 70 -2.12 14.46 4.18
N THR A 71 -1.55 13.97 5.28
CA THR A 71 -0.12 13.74 5.43
C THR A 71 0.20 12.33 4.95
N VAL A 72 1.14 12.20 4.02
CA VAL A 72 1.58 10.90 3.49
C VAL A 72 3.06 10.72 3.75
N LEU A 73 3.44 9.66 4.46
CA LEU A 73 4.82 9.20 4.54
C LEU A 73 5.02 8.04 3.58
N THR A 74 6.07 8.10 2.79
CA THR A 74 6.46 7.06 1.85
C THR A 74 7.61 6.24 2.41
N LEU A 75 7.51 4.93 2.31
CA LEU A 75 8.47 3.98 2.84
C LEU A 75 8.91 3.03 1.74
N PRO A 76 10.14 2.49 1.77
CA PRO A 76 10.54 1.45 0.83
C PRO A 76 9.80 0.14 1.12
N ALA A 77 9.35 -0.55 0.08
CA ALA A 77 8.90 -1.92 0.15
C ALA A 77 10.03 -2.87 -0.23
N ASN A 78 10.11 -4.00 0.44
CA ASN A 78 11.03 -5.09 0.10
C ASN A 78 10.33 -6.08 -0.85
N HIS A 79 10.17 -5.70 -2.12
CA HIS A 79 9.38 -6.48 -3.07
C HIS A 79 10.09 -6.72 -4.40
N SER A 80 10.65 -5.69 -5.01
CA SER A 80 11.22 -5.75 -6.35
C SER A 80 12.74 -5.54 -6.31
N ALA A 81 13.48 -6.29 -7.13
CA ALA A 81 14.91 -6.08 -7.34
C ALA A 81 15.22 -5.02 -8.40
N THR A 82 14.22 -4.62 -9.19
CA THR A 82 14.37 -3.74 -10.36
C THR A 82 13.73 -2.37 -10.19
N GLU A 83 12.89 -2.19 -9.18
CA GLU A 83 12.28 -0.90 -8.86
C GLU A 83 12.21 -0.67 -7.35
N GLN A 84 12.20 0.59 -6.95
CA GLN A 84 11.94 0.97 -5.57
C GLN A 84 10.44 1.02 -5.32
N ALA A 85 9.83 -0.12 -5.00
CA ALA A 85 8.43 -0.19 -4.59
C ALA A 85 8.20 0.58 -3.28
N LEU A 86 6.98 1.08 -3.07
CA LEU A 86 6.65 1.98 -1.96
C LEU A 86 5.51 1.44 -1.11
N LEU A 87 5.64 1.61 0.20
CA LEU A 87 4.58 1.52 1.19
C LEU A 87 4.14 2.92 1.60
N PHE A 88 2.96 3.04 2.20
CA PHE A 88 2.37 4.33 2.53
C PHE A 88 1.81 4.36 3.96
N TYR A 89 2.21 5.37 4.72
CA TYR A 89 1.45 5.79 5.88
C TYR A 89 0.67 7.06 5.53
N VAL A 90 -0.62 7.06 5.81
CA VAL A 90 -1.53 8.16 5.47
C VAL A 90 -2.22 8.62 6.74
N GLU A 91 -2.18 9.90 7.02
CA GLU A 91 -2.80 10.50 8.20
C GLU A 91 -3.68 11.68 7.82
N ARG A 92 -4.83 11.76 8.47
CA ARG A 92 -5.72 12.92 8.43
C ARG A 92 -6.45 13.06 9.75
N GLU A 93 -6.51 14.27 10.29
CA GLU A 93 -7.28 14.60 11.51
C GLU A 93 -6.93 13.70 12.71
N GLY A 94 -5.66 13.32 12.83
CA GLY A 94 -5.16 12.46 13.90
C GLY A 94 -5.48 10.96 13.71
N ARG A 95 -6.03 10.55 12.58
CA ARG A 95 -6.27 9.16 12.22
C ARG A 95 -5.24 8.65 11.24
N GLY A 96 -4.55 7.56 11.59
CA GLY A 96 -3.45 7.00 10.81
C GLY A 96 -3.77 5.64 10.19
N TYR A 97 -3.44 5.48 8.92
CA TYR A 97 -3.53 4.22 8.17
C TYR A 97 -2.17 3.86 7.59
N LEU A 98 -1.67 2.66 7.91
CA LEU A 98 -0.43 2.13 7.36
C LEU A 98 -0.75 1.02 6.35
N HIS A 99 -0.42 1.26 5.09
CA HIS A 99 -0.61 0.35 3.96
C HIS A 99 0.71 -0.35 3.62
N MET A 100 0.77 -1.66 3.87
CA MET A 100 1.97 -2.48 3.70
C MET A 100 1.66 -3.68 2.80
N HIS A 101 1.30 -3.41 1.54
CA HIS A 101 1.06 -4.44 0.53
C HIS A 101 2.22 -4.53 -0.46
N ASP A 102 2.37 -5.67 -1.09
CA ASP A 102 3.50 -5.99 -1.98
C ASP A 102 4.85 -5.75 -1.29
N THR A 103 5.05 -6.44 -0.18
CA THR A 103 6.32 -6.39 0.53
C THR A 103 6.59 -7.70 1.28
N ALA A 104 7.86 -8.10 1.33
CA ALA A 104 8.39 -8.98 2.36
C ALA A 104 8.65 -8.15 3.64
N LEU A 105 9.30 -8.74 4.64
CA LEU A 105 9.68 -8.04 5.87
C LEU A 105 10.42 -6.74 5.56
N PRO A 106 9.94 -5.61 6.09
CA PRO A 106 10.63 -4.33 5.94
C PRO A 106 11.91 -4.29 6.78
N GLU A 107 12.84 -3.43 6.38
CA GLU A 107 14.07 -3.17 7.13
C GLU A 107 13.79 -2.32 8.39
N ASP A 108 14.69 -2.36 9.38
CA ASP A 108 14.52 -1.68 10.67
C ASP A 108 14.39 -0.16 10.56
N ASP A 109 14.99 0.44 9.55
CA ASP A 109 14.91 1.88 9.31
C ASP A 109 13.51 2.37 8.90
N VAL A 110 12.64 1.48 8.40
CA VAL A 110 11.22 1.77 8.16
C VAL A 110 10.51 2.11 9.47
N TYR A 111 10.70 1.30 10.51
CA TYR A 111 10.12 1.54 11.83
C TYR A 111 10.69 2.81 12.46
N ALA A 112 11.99 3.01 12.37
CA ALA A 112 12.67 4.20 12.87
C ALA A 112 12.18 5.48 12.19
N PHE A 113 11.94 5.44 10.87
CA PHE A 113 11.41 6.57 10.12
C PHE A 113 9.98 6.92 10.53
N LEU A 114 9.11 5.92 10.69
CA LEU A 114 7.73 6.12 11.16
C LEU A 114 7.73 6.77 12.54
N ALA A 115 8.47 6.21 13.50
CA ALA A 115 8.57 6.74 14.86
C ALA A 115 9.11 8.18 14.89
N LYS A 116 10.19 8.46 14.14
CA LYS A 116 10.77 9.81 14.02
C LYS A 116 9.79 10.85 13.49
N ASN A 117 8.85 10.45 12.63
CA ASN A 117 7.83 11.34 12.07
C ASN A 117 6.54 11.39 12.91
N GLY A 118 6.52 10.74 14.07
CA GLY A 118 5.36 10.73 14.97
C GLY A 118 4.16 9.98 14.39
N ALA A 119 4.40 8.98 13.55
CA ALA A 119 3.34 8.16 12.97
C ALA A 119 2.62 7.38 14.08
N HIS A 120 1.29 7.42 14.06
CA HIS A 120 0.43 6.59 14.91
C HIS A 120 -0.64 5.95 14.04
N ALA A 121 -0.65 4.62 13.96
CA ALA A 121 -1.56 3.90 13.08
C ALA A 121 -2.76 3.36 13.85
N ASP A 122 -3.96 3.78 13.48
CA ASP A 122 -5.22 3.18 13.95
C ASP A 122 -5.52 1.87 13.20
N VAL A 123 -5.10 1.78 11.93
CA VAL A 123 -5.21 0.57 11.10
C VAL A 123 -3.89 0.31 10.41
N VAL A 124 -3.44 -0.95 10.46
CA VAL A 124 -2.34 -1.47 9.66
C VAL A 124 -2.85 -2.55 8.73
N SER A 125 -2.72 -2.36 7.43
CA SER A 125 -3.08 -3.35 6.42
C SER A 125 -1.82 -4.03 5.89
N LEU A 126 -1.71 -5.34 6.10
CA LEU A 126 -0.52 -6.13 5.90
C LEU A 126 -0.67 -7.07 4.70
N ASP A 127 0.37 -7.14 3.88
CA ASP A 127 0.55 -8.22 2.92
C ASP A 127 0.59 -9.55 3.65
N CYS A 128 -0.30 -10.47 3.30
CA CYS A 128 -0.29 -11.83 3.81
C CYS A 128 -0.50 -12.84 2.67
N THR A 129 0.18 -12.57 1.56
CA THR A 129 0.05 -13.32 0.30
C THR A 129 0.21 -14.82 0.51
N TYR A 130 1.13 -15.20 1.38
CA TYR A 130 1.43 -16.62 1.62
C TYR A 130 0.57 -17.26 2.73
N ALA A 131 -0.33 -16.52 3.36
CA ALA A 131 -1.16 -16.99 4.47
C ALA A 131 -0.29 -17.68 5.56
N ASP A 132 -0.49 -18.98 5.82
CA ASP A 132 0.30 -19.77 6.79
C ASP A 132 1.40 -20.63 6.14
N ARG A 133 1.73 -20.42 4.85
CA ARG A 133 2.84 -21.13 4.21
C ARG A 133 4.18 -20.57 4.66
N THR A 134 5.10 -21.48 5.00
CA THR A 134 6.47 -21.17 5.43
C THR A 134 7.50 -21.72 4.44
N GLY A 135 8.78 -21.38 4.64
CA GLY A 135 9.89 -21.94 3.88
C GLY A 135 9.95 -21.51 2.41
N ILE A 136 9.40 -20.37 2.05
CA ILE A 136 9.42 -19.81 0.70
C ILE A 136 10.80 -19.18 0.45
N PRO A 137 11.58 -19.65 -0.52
CA PRO A 137 12.88 -19.07 -0.81
C PRO A 137 12.76 -17.66 -1.38
N ARG A 138 13.53 -16.70 -0.85
CA ARG A 138 13.55 -15.29 -1.29
C ARG A 138 12.15 -14.69 -1.41
N PRO A 139 11.42 -14.60 -0.31
CA PRO A 139 10.05 -14.12 -0.33
C PRO A 139 10.01 -12.67 -0.81
N ARG A 140 8.99 -12.35 -1.60
CA ARG A 140 8.65 -10.97 -2.01
C ARG A 140 7.40 -10.47 -1.30
N HIS A 141 6.80 -11.33 -0.52
CA HIS A 141 5.59 -11.11 0.25
C HIS A 141 5.74 -11.73 1.63
N MET A 142 4.78 -11.49 2.48
CA MET A 142 4.74 -12.01 3.84
C MET A 142 3.78 -13.20 3.98
N ASN A 143 4.04 -13.99 5.00
CA ASN A 143 3.12 -14.95 5.60
C ASN A 143 2.62 -14.39 6.95
N ILE A 144 1.78 -15.14 7.65
CA ILE A 144 1.22 -14.69 8.93
C ILE A 144 2.29 -14.50 10.02
N GLU A 145 3.35 -15.31 10.03
CA GLU A 145 4.43 -15.17 11.01
C GLU A 145 5.24 -13.90 10.76
N ASP A 146 5.51 -13.58 9.50
CA ASP A 146 6.14 -12.32 9.10
C ASP A 146 5.25 -11.12 9.48
N CYS A 147 3.92 -11.21 9.27
CA CYS A 147 2.98 -10.19 9.71
C CYS A 147 3.07 -9.95 11.22
N MET A 148 3.14 -11.01 12.03
CA MET A 148 3.29 -10.87 13.48
C MET A 148 4.62 -10.24 13.88
N GLN A 149 5.69 -10.52 13.15
CA GLN A 149 6.99 -9.85 13.37
C GLN A 149 6.89 -8.35 13.05
N VAL A 150 6.25 -7.97 11.96
CA VAL A 150 6.00 -6.56 11.60
C VAL A 150 5.18 -5.86 12.69
N ILE A 151 4.09 -6.48 13.15
CA ILE A 151 3.26 -5.94 14.24
C ILE A 151 4.10 -5.69 15.49
N GLY A 152 4.94 -6.67 15.88
CA GLY A 152 5.85 -6.52 17.02
C GLY A 152 6.82 -5.34 16.86
N GLY A 153 7.39 -5.16 15.67
CA GLY A 153 8.28 -4.05 15.33
C GLY A 153 7.57 -2.69 15.40
N LEU A 154 6.34 -2.59 14.88
CA LEU A 154 5.53 -1.36 14.93
C LEU A 154 5.14 -0.98 16.36
N ILE A 155 4.79 -1.96 17.19
CA ILE A 155 4.50 -1.73 18.62
C ILE A 155 5.76 -1.26 19.35
N ALA A 156 6.90 -1.94 19.16
CA ALA A 156 8.17 -1.58 19.77
C ALA A 156 8.64 -0.17 19.37
N ALA A 157 8.34 0.26 18.14
CA ALA A 157 8.61 1.60 17.64
C ALA A 157 7.62 2.67 18.13
N GLY A 158 6.55 2.31 18.85
CA GLY A 158 5.50 3.22 19.31
C GLY A 158 4.57 3.72 18.21
N VAL A 159 4.58 3.09 17.04
CA VAL A 159 3.71 3.43 15.88
C VAL A 159 2.31 2.87 16.07
N CYS A 160 2.19 1.72 16.75
CA CYS A 160 0.94 1.03 17.03
C CYS A 160 0.70 0.93 18.53
N GLY A 161 -0.58 0.92 18.93
CA GLY A 161 -1.01 0.81 20.32
C GLY A 161 -2.12 -0.20 20.51
N GLU A 162 -2.73 -0.18 21.70
CA GLU A 162 -3.78 -1.13 22.12
C GLU A 162 -5.02 -1.13 21.21
N HIS A 163 -5.34 0.03 20.60
CA HIS A 163 -6.52 0.18 19.76
C HIS A 163 -6.25 -0.01 18.26
N THR A 164 -4.99 -0.26 17.88
CA THR A 164 -4.62 -0.48 16.49
C THR A 164 -5.26 -1.76 15.95
N LYS A 165 -5.94 -1.67 14.81
CA LYS A 165 -6.50 -2.81 14.09
C LYS A 165 -5.51 -3.34 13.06
N TYR A 166 -5.19 -4.61 13.15
CA TYR A 166 -4.28 -5.30 12.23
C TYR A 166 -5.08 -6.11 11.25
N VAL A 167 -4.98 -5.75 9.97
CA VAL A 167 -5.72 -6.38 8.88
C VAL A 167 -4.76 -7.11 7.97
N ILE A 168 -4.95 -8.40 7.79
CA ILE A 168 -4.21 -9.20 6.81
C ILE A 168 -5.02 -9.32 5.52
N THR A 169 -4.36 -9.15 4.39
CA THR A 169 -5.01 -9.17 3.07
C THR A 169 -4.01 -9.58 1.97
N HIS A 170 -4.31 -9.28 0.70
CA HIS A 170 -3.45 -9.57 -0.44
C HIS A 170 -3.19 -11.06 -0.65
N PHE A 171 -4.17 -11.91 -0.32
CA PHE A 171 -4.03 -13.36 -0.36
C PHE A 171 -3.88 -13.88 -1.79
N SER A 172 -2.88 -14.72 -2.04
CA SER A 172 -2.73 -15.43 -3.31
C SER A 172 -3.60 -16.68 -3.35
N HIS A 173 -4.34 -16.87 -4.45
CA HIS A 173 -5.07 -18.11 -4.70
C HIS A 173 -4.15 -19.36 -4.70
N ASN A 174 -2.86 -19.19 -5.00
CA ASN A 174 -1.86 -20.25 -4.95
C ASN A 174 -1.60 -20.76 -3.52
N CYS A 175 -2.00 -20.01 -2.50
CA CYS A 175 -1.87 -20.37 -1.09
C CYS A 175 -3.18 -20.91 -0.50
N ASN A 176 -4.19 -21.15 -1.33
CA ASN A 176 -5.48 -21.73 -0.94
C ASN A 176 -6.14 -20.98 0.24
N PRO A 177 -6.47 -19.68 0.10
CA PRO A 177 -6.97 -18.83 1.19
C PRO A 177 -8.47 -19.06 1.41
N LEU A 178 -8.85 -20.30 1.78
CA LEU A 178 -10.23 -20.61 2.11
C LEU A 178 -10.69 -19.83 3.33
N THR A 179 -11.95 -19.39 3.33
CA THR A 179 -12.53 -18.61 4.43
C THR A 179 -12.35 -19.27 5.80
N SER A 180 -12.51 -20.60 5.89
CA SER A 180 -12.30 -21.35 7.14
C SER A 180 -10.87 -21.28 7.65
N ARG A 181 -9.90 -21.32 6.73
CA ARG A 181 -8.47 -21.21 7.05
C ARG A 181 -8.11 -19.80 7.50
N LEU A 182 -8.62 -18.77 6.82
CA LEU A 182 -8.41 -17.37 7.21
C LEU A 182 -9.02 -17.06 8.58
N LYS A 183 -10.23 -17.59 8.88
CA LYS A 183 -10.84 -17.47 10.20
C LYS A 183 -10.03 -18.16 11.31
N ALA A 184 -9.36 -19.26 11.00
CA ALA A 184 -8.45 -19.88 11.95
C ALA A 184 -7.22 -19.00 12.24
N LEU A 185 -6.70 -18.29 11.24
CA LEU A 185 -5.63 -17.30 11.44
C LEU A 185 -6.09 -16.12 12.29
N GLU A 186 -7.29 -15.58 12.04
CA GLU A 186 -7.87 -14.52 12.87
C GLU A 186 -7.91 -14.92 14.34
N GLN A 187 -8.46 -16.08 14.63
CA GLN A 187 -8.61 -16.60 16.01
C GLN A 187 -7.27 -16.85 16.67
N LYS A 188 -6.30 -17.41 15.94
CA LYS A 188 -4.99 -17.76 16.47
C LYS A 188 -4.10 -16.56 16.74
N TYR A 189 -4.13 -15.54 15.86
CA TYR A 189 -3.17 -14.44 15.88
C TYR A 189 -3.77 -13.10 16.30
N GLY A 190 -5.09 -13.02 16.49
CA GLY A 190 -5.75 -11.76 16.89
C GLY A 190 -5.75 -10.69 15.81
N VAL A 191 -5.75 -11.08 14.54
CA VAL A 191 -5.79 -10.20 13.37
C VAL A 191 -7.15 -10.28 12.69
N ILE A 192 -7.41 -9.37 11.76
CA ILE A 192 -8.63 -9.35 10.93
C ILE A 192 -8.25 -9.81 9.52
N ALA A 193 -8.86 -10.87 9.01
CA ALA A 193 -8.67 -11.28 7.62
C ALA A 193 -9.66 -10.53 6.72
N ALA A 194 -9.14 -9.74 5.80
CA ALA A 194 -9.96 -8.94 4.90
C ALA A 194 -10.77 -9.79 3.92
N TYR A 195 -11.93 -9.28 3.55
CA TYR A 195 -12.77 -9.80 2.45
C TYR A 195 -13.35 -8.63 1.66
N ASP A 196 -13.75 -8.90 0.41
CA ASP A 196 -14.29 -7.87 -0.49
C ASP A 196 -15.55 -7.22 0.09
N GLY A 197 -15.55 -5.90 0.18
CA GLY A 197 -16.63 -5.12 0.76
C GLY A 197 -16.57 -4.96 2.29
N MET A 198 -15.49 -5.40 2.95
CA MET A 198 -15.30 -5.15 4.38
C MET A 198 -15.14 -3.66 4.67
N GLU A 199 -15.84 -3.19 5.70
CA GLU A 199 -15.69 -1.84 6.25
C GLU A 199 -15.09 -1.91 7.65
N ILE A 200 -14.11 -1.05 7.94
CA ILE A 200 -13.44 -0.95 9.24
C ILE A 200 -13.54 0.50 9.72
N SER A 201 -14.29 0.71 10.79
CA SER A 201 -14.39 2.03 11.46
C SER A 201 -13.23 2.22 12.44
N VAL A 202 -12.68 3.44 12.55
CA VAL A 202 -11.60 3.86 13.45
C VAL A 202 -11.92 5.16 14.15
#